data_2623d31605eb726fc929319ec4ae35da
#
_entry.id   2623d31605eb726fc929319ec4ae35da
#
_cell.length_a   1.000
_cell.length_b   1.000
_cell.length_c   1.000
_cell.angle_alpha   90.00
_cell.angle_beta   90.00
_cell.angle_gamma   90.00
#
_symmetry.space_group_name_H-M   'P 1'
#
loop_
_entity.id
_entity.type
_entity.pdbx_description
1 polymer ?
#
loop_
_entity_poly.entity_id
_entity_poly.type
_entity_poly.pdbx_seq_one_letter_code
_entity_poly.pdbx_strand_id
1 'polypeptide(L)'
;MKKLLFLFIILTSSFIFAQENTEVYVFDIRPAYEGLELMNPRNISDNEGYDNQPSFISNEALVFAGNNDGQTDISEYNLTSKLQKWVNNKTEGGEYSPQKFPSSNDVASVRLDKDGLQRLYRYNSQTGSSSELIKNLQVAYFAFYNDQKILSTVLDGDSMDLVLIDLSSKTADTIFRNAGRSLQKVPKTNSMSYSLINEEENLDVYLLDMDSYESFFVTELPIGIQDCVWINDTQILVGSGNKLYMYDTLGEPEWTRVASLEEYGIKNIIRMAISPDGKKLAVVAQPM
;
A
#
# COMPACT_ATOMS: atom_id res chain seq x y z
N MET A 1 39.38 -55.28 6.10
CA MET A 1 38.12 -54.53 6.46
C MET A 1 38.17 -53.17 5.88
N LYS A 2 37.49 -52.96 4.74
CA LYS A 2 37.40 -51.63 4.11
C LYS A 2 36.19 -50.88 4.71
N LYS A 3 36.41 -49.74 5.39
CA LYS A 3 35.36 -48.87 5.89
C LYS A 3 34.85 -48.03 4.72
N LEU A 4 33.58 -48.23 4.35
CA LEU A 4 32.85 -47.42 3.37
C LEU A 4 32.35 -46.17 4.09
N LEU A 5 32.87 -45.01 3.72
CA LEU A 5 32.43 -43.70 4.23
C LEU A 5 31.24 -43.25 3.39
N PHE A 6 30.03 -43.30 3.95
CA PHE A 6 28.83 -42.71 3.31
C PHE A 6 28.84 -41.21 3.52
N LEU A 7 29.10 -40.47 2.45
CA LEU A 7 28.95 -38.99 2.42
C LEU A 7 27.47 -38.66 2.24
N PHE A 8 26.81 -38.20 3.31
CA PHE A 8 25.43 -37.71 3.26
C PHE A 8 25.46 -36.27 2.73
N ILE A 9 25.16 -36.07 1.45
CA ILE A 9 24.97 -34.72 0.87
C ILE A 9 23.56 -34.27 1.28
N ILE A 10 23.49 -33.38 2.27
CA ILE A 10 22.24 -32.66 2.61
C ILE A 10 22.02 -31.59 1.52
N LEU A 11 21.15 -31.89 0.57
CA LEU A 11 20.60 -30.85 -0.33
C LEU A 11 19.68 -29.95 0.50
N THR A 12 20.18 -28.83 0.93
CA THR A 12 19.33 -27.72 1.42
C THR A 12 18.65 -27.07 0.21
N SER A 13 17.43 -27.48 -0.08
CA SER A 13 16.57 -26.76 -1.02
C SER A 13 16.22 -25.41 -0.39
N SER A 14 16.91 -24.36 -0.78
CA SER A 14 16.47 -22.99 -0.53
C SER A 14 15.18 -22.77 -1.31
N PHE A 15 14.04 -22.76 -0.63
CA PHE A 15 12.80 -22.27 -1.22
C PHE A 15 12.98 -20.76 -1.45
N ILE A 16 13.33 -20.40 -2.66
CA ILE A 16 13.23 -19.01 -3.13
C ILE A 16 11.73 -18.79 -3.32
N PHE A 17 11.08 -18.11 -2.37
CA PHE A 17 9.78 -17.53 -2.62
C PHE A 17 10.00 -16.39 -3.62
N ALA A 18 9.80 -16.66 -4.90
CA ALA A 18 9.70 -15.61 -5.89
C ALA A 18 8.48 -14.77 -5.53
N GLN A 19 8.66 -13.44 -5.46
CA GLN A 19 7.52 -12.53 -5.35
C GLN A 19 6.58 -12.78 -6.53
N GLU A 20 5.26 -12.72 -6.27
CA GLU A 20 4.27 -12.91 -7.32
C GLU A 20 4.45 -11.86 -8.43
N ASN A 21 4.29 -12.31 -9.68
CA ASN A 21 4.23 -11.40 -10.81
C ASN A 21 2.93 -10.59 -10.73
N THR A 22 3.06 -9.30 -10.55
CA THR A 22 1.92 -8.37 -10.39
C THR A 22 2.15 -7.12 -11.23
N GLU A 23 1.06 -6.56 -11.76
CA GLU A 23 1.06 -5.38 -12.62
C GLU A 23 0.20 -4.28 -12.02
N VAL A 24 0.53 -3.04 -12.36
CA VAL A 24 -0.24 -1.85 -12.00
C VAL A 24 -1.07 -1.38 -13.18
N TYR A 25 -2.38 -1.47 -13.04
CA TYR A 25 -3.36 -0.95 -14.01
C TYR A 25 -3.94 0.36 -13.52
N VAL A 26 -4.21 1.30 -14.44
CA VAL A 26 -4.88 2.56 -14.11
C VAL A 26 -6.13 2.72 -14.97
N PHE A 27 -7.23 3.05 -14.32
CA PHE A 27 -8.52 3.36 -14.93
C PHE A 27 -8.90 4.81 -14.64
N ASP A 28 -9.56 5.46 -15.58
CA ASP A 28 -10.36 6.63 -15.26
C ASP A 28 -11.70 6.14 -14.69
N ILE A 29 -12.20 6.78 -13.63
CA ILE A 29 -13.44 6.37 -12.96
C ILE A 29 -14.41 7.54 -12.85
N ARG A 30 -15.70 7.24 -12.91
CA ARG A 30 -16.76 8.19 -12.57
C ARG A 30 -17.94 7.48 -11.93
N PRO A 31 -18.74 8.19 -11.09
CA PRO A 31 -20.01 7.68 -10.63
C PRO A 31 -20.93 7.36 -11.82
N ALA A 32 -21.65 6.24 -11.75
CA ALA A 32 -22.66 5.82 -12.68
C ALA A 32 -24.01 5.64 -11.95
N TYR A 33 -25.11 5.44 -12.70
CA TYR A 33 -26.42 5.21 -12.11
C TYR A 33 -26.44 3.97 -11.19
N GLU A 34 -25.69 2.93 -11.58
CA GLU A 34 -25.51 1.73 -10.79
C GLU A 34 -24.01 1.50 -10.51
N GLY A 35 -23.42 2.27 -9.58
CA GLY A 35 -22.05 2.06 -9.11
C GLY A 35 -20.98 2.94 -9.76
N LEU A 36 -19.90 2.34 -10.27
CA LEU A 36 -18.74 3.01 -10.88
C LEU A 36 -18.57 2.55 -12.34
N GLU A 37 -18.39 3.52 -13.22
CA GLU A 37 -17.92 3.26 -14.58
C GLU A 37 -16.39 3.35 -14.62
N LEU A 38 -15.76 2.29 -15.17
CA LEU A 38 -14.32 2.19 -15.38
C LEU A 38 -14.04 2.43 -16.86
N MET A 39 -13.08 3.29 -17.17
CA MET A 39 -12.75 3.70 -18.53
C MET A 39 -11.24 3.73 -18.73
N ASN A 40 -10.82 3.69 -20.00
CA ASN A 40 -9.44 3.93 -20.43
C ASN A 40 -8.40 3.08 -19.66
N PRO A 41 -8.54 1.74 -19.65
CA PRO A 41 -7.61 0.85 -18.97
C PRO A 41 -6.19 1.00 -19.53
N ARG A 42 -5.21 1.06 -18.63
CA ARG A 42 -3.78 1.17 -18.99
C ARG A 42 -2.98 0.28 -18.04
N ASN A 43 -2.23 -0.69 -18.57
CA ASN A 43 -1.15 -1.31 -17.83
C ASN A 43 0.04 -0.34 -17.86
N ILE A 44 0.55 0.08 -16.71
CA ILE A 44 1.61 1.09 -16.61
C ILE A 44 2.95 0.53 -16.13
N SER A 45 2.98 -0.69 -15.63
CA SER A 45 4.21 -1.39 -15.29
C SER A 45 4.69 -2.29 -16.44
N ASP A 46 3.84 -3.18 -16.94
CA ASP A 46 4.03 -4.05 -18.12
C ASP A 46 5.43 -4.71 -18.18
N ASN A 47 5.83 -5.35 -17.09
CA ASN A 47 7.09 -6.07 -16.99
C ASN A 47 6.95 -7.32 -16.10
N GLU A 48 7.92 -8.25 -16.19
CA GLU A 48 7.96 -9.40 -15.30
C GLU A 48 8.43 -9.00 -13.89
N GLY A 49 7.72 -9.46 -12.86
CA GLY A 49 8.12 -9.33 -11.47
C GLY A 49 7.09 -8.64 -10.60
N TYR A 50 7.57 -8.06 -9.51
CA TYR A 50 6.73 -7.45 -8.50
C TYR A 50 6.56 -5.96 -8.76
N ASP A 51 5.37 -5.56 -9.24
CA ASP A 51 4.94 -4.18 -9.36
C ASP A 51 3.70 -3.96 -8.50
N ASN A 52 3.83 -3.21 -7.40
CA ASN A 52 2.80 -3.19 -6.37
C ASN A 52 2.77 -1.86 -5.59
N GLN A 53 1.81 -1.74 -4.68
CA GLN A 53 1.71 -0.66 -3.71
C GLN A 53 1.68 0.75 -4.34
N PRO A 54 0.80 0.97 -5.34
CA PRO A 54 0.69 2.27 -6.00
C PRO A 54 0.19 3.35 -5.05
N SER A 55 0.69 4.57 -5.24
CA SER A 55 0.22 5.77 -4.55
C SER A 55 0.27 6.95 -5.50
N PHE A 56 -0.84 7.69 -5.64
CA PHE A 56 -0.85 8.88 -6.47
C PHE A 56 -0.10 10.03 -5.80
N ILE A 57 0.83 10.64 -6.53
CA ILE A 57 1.55 11.84 -6.11
C ILE A 57 0.91 13.13 -6.66
N SER A 58 0.06 12.98 -7.67
CA SER A 58 -0.80 14.01 -8.25
C SER A 58 -1.95 13.33 -9.03
N ASN A 59 -2.84 14.11 -9.65
CA ASN A 59 -3.88 13.55 -10.53
C ASN A 59 -3.31 12.90 -11.80
N GLU A 60 -2.06 13.23 -12.17
CA GLU A 60 -1.43 12.78 -13.42
C GLU A 60 -0.14 11.97 -13.19
N ALA A 61 0.19 11.64 -11.95
CA ALA A 61 1.37 10.85 -11.66
C ALA A 61 1.19 10.00 -10.40
N LEU A 62 1.78 8.82 -10.41
CA LEU A 62 1.80 7.91 -9.27
C LEU A 62 3.19 7.29 -9.11
N VAL A 63 3.47 6.84 -7.89
CA VAL A 63 4.63 6.02 -7.55
C VAL A 63 4.17 4.62 -7.18
N PHE A 64 5.03 3.64 -7.39
CA PHE A 64 4.79 2.26 -6.99
C PHE A 64 6.12 1.55 -6.71
N ALA A 65 6.07 0.48 -5.94
CA ALA A 65 7.18 -0.45 -5.78
C ALA A 65 7.29 -1.26 -7.08
N GLY A 66 8.36 -1.07 -7.83
CA GLY A 66 8.53 -1.65 -9.16
C GLY A 66 9.75 -2.56 -9.26
N ASN A 67 9.67 -3.59 -10.09
CA ASN A 67 10.80 -4.47 -10.36
C ASN A 67 11.84 -3.77 -11.25
N ASN A 68 13.04 -3.58 -10.73
CA ASN A 68 14.19 -2.99 -11.40
C ASN A 68 15.33 -4.02 -11.46
N ASP A 69 15.37 -4.83 -12.51
CA ASP A 69 16.36 -5.89 -12.69
C ASP A 69 16.48 -6.86 -11.49
N GLY A 70 15.32 -7.27 -10.95
CA GLY A 70 15.24 -8.23 -9.83
C GLY A 70 15.35 -7.60 -8.44
N GLN A 71 15.46 -6.28 -8.35
CA GLN A 71 15.34 -5.50 -7.11
C GLN A 71 14.04 -4.70 -7.15
N THR A 72 13.40 -4.53 -5.98
CA THR A 72 12.25 -3.64 -5.85
C THR A 72 12.73 -2.23 -5.56
N ASP A 73 12.43 -1.29 -6.46
CA ASP A 73 12.77 0.12 -6.35
C ASP A 73 11.52 1.01 -6.48
N ILE A 74 11.67 2.31 -6.21
CA ILE A 74 10.56 3.27 -6.35
C ILE A 74 10.45 3.71 -7.80
N SER A 75 9.40 3.29 -8.49
CA SER A 75 9.05 3.75 -9.82
C SER A 75 8.07 4.93 -9.74
N GLU A 76 8.29 5.97 -10.54
CA GLU A 76 7.32 7.04 -10.80
C GLU A 76 6.86 6.96 -12.24
N TYR A 77 5.54 6.96 -12.46
CA TYR A 77 4.93 6.97 -13.78
C TYR A 77 4.06 8.21 -13.98
N ASN A 78 4.27 8.92 -15.07
CA ASN A 78 3.44 10.07 -15.46
C ASN A 78 2.42 9.64 -16.51
N LEU A 79 1.14 9.76 -16.21
CA LEU A 79 0.03 9.29 -17.05
C LEU A 79 -0.16 10.11 -18.33
N THR A 80 0.25 11.39 -18.34
CA THR A 80 0.14 12.27 -19.50
C THR A 80 1.27 12.04 -20.49
N SER A 81 2.51 12.05 -20.02
CA SER A 81 3.68 11.84 -20.89
C SER A 81 3.97 10.36 -21.15
N LYS A 82 3.37 9.45 -20.36
CA LYS A 82 3.64 8.00 -20.37
C LYS A 82 5.10 7.64 -20.10
N LEU A 83 5.79 8.48 -19.35
CA LEU A 83 7.18 8.26 -18.99
C LEU A 83 7.26 7.66 -17.58
N GLN A 84 8.10 6.64 -17.47
CA GLN A 84 8.52 6.02 -16.22
C GLN A 84 9.94 6.45 -15.89
N LYS A 85 10.22 6.66 -14.59
CA LYS A 85 11.57 6.87 -14.08
C LYS A 85 11.72 6.27 -12.70
N TRP A 86 12.95 5.93 -12.30
CA TRP A 86 13.29 5.53 -10.95
C TRP A 86 13.52 6.76 -10.09
N VAL A 87 12.95 6.77 -8.88
CA VAL A 87 13.05 7.90 -7.92
C VAL A 87 14.30 7.76 -7.08
N ASN A 88 14.60 6.57 -6.59
CA ASN A 88 15.76 6.31 -5.75
C ASN A 88 16.99 5.94 -6.57
N ASN A 89 18.16 6.31 -6.05
CA ASN A 89 19.41 5.69 -6.48
C ASN A 89 19.39 4.22 -6.03
N LYS A 90 20.00 3.35 -6.82
CA LYS A 90 20.07 1.92 -6.48
C LYS A 90 20.66 1.74 -5.08
N THR A 91 19.88 1.18 -4.18
CA THR A 91 20.28 0.85 -2.80
C THR A 91 20.62 -0.64 -2.71
N GLU A 92 21.02 -1.10 -1.53
CA GLU A 92 21.26 -2.52 -1.29
C GLU A 92 20.02 -3.23 -0.71
N GLY A 93 18.92 -2.51 -0.53
CA GLY A 93 17.65 -3.00 -0.02
C GLY A 93 16.55 -2.88 -1.06
N GLY A 94 15.35 -3.40 -0.75
CA GLY A 94 14.17 -3.22 -1.58
C GLY A 94 13.24 -2.16 -1.00
N GLU A 95 12.72 -1.27 -1.83
CA GLU A 95 11.80 -0.19 -1.47
C GLU A 95 10.34 -0.60 -1.68
N TYR A 96 9.49 -0.37 -0.65
CA TYR A 96 8.09 -0.78 -0.61
C TYR A 96 7.17 0.35 -0.14
N SER A 97 5.90 0.29 -0.52
CA SER A 97 4.85 1.24 -0.10
C SER A 97 5.23 2.71 -0.31
N PRO A 98 5.72 3.12 -1.51
CA PRO A 98 6.12 4.50 -1.73
C PRO A 98 4.92 5.45 -1.64
N GLN A 99 5.10 6.59 -0.98
CA GLN A 99 4.10 7.66 -0.87
C GLN A 99 4.76 9.02 -1.02
N LYS A 100 4.01 9.98 -1.59
CA LYS A 100 4.48 11.37 -1.65
C LYS A 100 4.66 11.94 -0.26
N PHE A 101 5.76 12.64 -0.03
CA PHE A 101 5.92 13.49 1.15
C PHE A 101 4.99 14.72 1.00
N PRO A 102 4.10 15.03 1.97
CA PRO A 102 2.98 15.94 1.73
C PRO A 102 3.33 17.33 1.18
N SER A 103 4.35 18.00 1.75
CA SER A 103 4.72 19.38 1.37
C SER A 103 5.83 19.49 0.31
N SER A 104 6.31 18.36 -0.22
CA SER A 104 7.38 18.36 -1.22
C SER A 104 7.13 17.36 -2.34
N ASN A 105 8.04 17.32 -3.32
CA ASN A 105 8.03 16.29 -4.35
C ASN A 105 8.82 15.04 -3.95
N ASP A 106 9.37 15.01 -2.74
CA ASP A 106 10.06 13.83 -2.24
C ASP A 106 9.09 12.68 -2.00
N VAL A 107 9.62 11.47 -1.95
CA VAL A 107 8.87 10.24 -1.71
C VAL A 107 9.37 9.62 -0.42
N ALA A 108 8.46 9.13 0.41
CA ALA A 108 8.80 8.25 1.52
C ALA A 108 8.50 6.80 1.12
N SER A 109 9.30 5.87 1.62
CA SER A 109 9.13 4.44 1.35
C SER A 109 9.69 3.61 2.51
N VAL A 110 9.08 2.46 2.75
CA VAL A 110 9.66 1.44 3.62
C VAL A 110 10.78 0.75 2.85
N ARG A 111 11.98 0.69 3.40
CA ARG A 111 13.07 -0.09 2.83
C ARG A 111 13.37 -1.31 3.70
N LEU A 112 13.38 -2.48 3.07
CA LEU A 112 13.93 -3.68 3.65
C LEU A 112 15.44 -3.66 3.45
N ASP A 113 16.17 -3.29 4.51
CA ASP A 113 17.63 -3.20 4.50
C ASP A 113 18.29 -4.59 4.50
N LYS A 114 19.58 -4.69 4.16
CA LYS A 114 20.34 -5.94 4.13
C LYS A 114 20.39 -6.69 5.47
N ASP A 115 20.21 -5.99 6.57
CA ASP A 115 20.16 -6.59 7.90
C ASP A 115 18.80 -7.24 8.22
N GLY A 116 17.84 -7.20 7.25
CA GLY A 116 16.50 -7.76 7.38
C GLY A 116 15.52 -6.83 8.10
N LEU A 117 15.90 -5.61 8.46
CA LEU A 117 15.02 -4.67 9.14
C LEU A 117 14.32 -3.74 8.16
N GLN A 118 13.06 -3.51 8.42
CA GLN A 118 12.24 -2.56 7.66
C GLN A 118 12.30 -1.18 8.32
N ARG A 119 12.74 -0.18 7.56
CA ARG A 119 12.86 1.21 8.03
C ARG A 119 12.19 2.19 7.10
N LEU A 120 11.68 3.30 7.64
CA LEU A 120 11.02 4.35 6.86
C LEU A 120 12.05 5.40 6.41
N TYR A 121 12.18 5.57 5.09
CA TYR A 121 13.11 6.53 4.48
C TYR A 121 12.37 7.61 3.68
N ARG A 122 12.97 8.78 3.61
CA ARG A 122 12.63 9.85 2.66
C ARG A 122 13.66 9.87 1.55
N TYR A 123 13.20 9.91 0.32
CA TYR A 123 13.98 9.96 -0.90
C TYR A 123 13.83 11.33 -1.54
N ASN A 124 14.95 12.01 -1.79
CA ASN A 124 14.94 13.27 -2.50
C ASN A 124 14.66 13.02 -4.00
N SER A 125 13.57 13.58 -4.52
CA SER A 125 13.09 13.33 -5.88
C SER A 125 14.02 13.85 -6.99
N GLN A 126 14.99 14.72 -6.67
CA GLN A 126 15.95 15.26 -7.63
C GLN A 126 17.26 14.50 -7.65
N THR A 127 17.72 14.05 -6.48
CA THR A 127 19.04 13.42 -6.33
C THR A 127 18.98 11.91 -6.14
N GLY A 128 17.80 11.37 -5.80
CA GLY A 128 17.61 9.96 -5.45
C GLY A 128 18.24 9.54 -4.12
N SER A 129 18.84 10.47 -3.38
CA SER A 129 19.44 10.19 -2.08
C SER A 129 18.38 9.97 -1.01
N SER A 130 18.67 9.08 -0.04
CA SER A 130 17.74 8.76 1.04
C SER A 130 18.23 9.16 2.41
N SER A 131 17.30 9.39 3.33
CA SER A 131 17.55 9.59 4.75
C SER A 131 16.44 8.92 5.57
N GLU A 132 16.83 8.25 6.66
CA GLU A 132 15.88 7.61 7.58
C GLU A 132 15.05 8.67 8.32
N LEU A 133 13.72 8.52 8.31
CA LEU A 133 12.79 9.50 8.91
C LEU A 133 12.69 9.35 10.44
N ILE A 134 12.63 8.12 10.93
CA ILE A 134 12.52 7.81 12.35
C ILE A 134 13.37 6.58 12.65
N LYS A 135 14.12 6.61 13.77
CA LYS A 135 15.01 5.52 14.16
C LYS A 135 14.34 4.55 15.12
N ASN A 136 14.89 3.33 15.18
CA ASN A 136 14.50 2.28 16.12
C ASN A 136 13.04 1.78 15.97
N LEU A 137 12.47 1.91 14.77
CA LEU A 137 11.17 1.32 14.44
C LEU A 137 11.30 0.40 13.23
N GLN A 138 10.65 -0.75 13.28
CA GLN A 138 10.47 -1.63 12.14
C GLN A 138 9.12 -1.35 11.49
N VAL A 139 9.09 -0.38 10.60
CA VAL A 139 7.87 0.08 9.94
C VAL A 139 7.45 -0.91 8.87
N ALA A 140 6.21 -1.44 8.97
CA ALA A 140 5.61 -2.29 7.96
C ALA A 140 4.83 -1.48 6.91
N TYR A 141 3.92 -0.62 7.38
CA TYR A 141 3.10 0.26 6.55
C TYR A 141 2.97 1.62 7.22
N PHE A 142 2.65 2.65 6.42
CA PHE A 142 2.48 4.01 6.93
C PHE A 142 1.54 4.83 6.05
N ALA A 143 0.99 5.90 6.62
CA ALA A 143 0.27 6.94 5.89
C ALA A 143 0.53 8.30 6.54
N PHE A 144 0.78 9.31 5.74
CA PHE A 144 0.94 10.68 6.22
C PHE A 144 -0.40 11.31 6.58
N TYR A 145 -0.52 11.85 7.78
CA TYR A 145 -1.53 12.85 8.08
C TYR A 145 -1.12 14.23 7.53
N ASN A 146 0.13 14.62 7.83
CA ASN A 146 0.79 15.83 7.33
C ASN A 146 2.33 15.64 7.38
N ASP A 147 3.11 16.70 7.16
CA ASP A 147 4.58 16.65 7.16
C ASP A 147 5.21 16.20 8.47
N GLN A 148 4.49 16.31 9.58
CA GLN A 148 5.01 16.04 10.91
C GLN A 148 4.44 14.75 11.51
N LYS A 149 3.23 14.36 11.15
CA LYS A 149 2.54 13.22 11.76
C LYS A 149 2.29 12.11 10.74
N ILE A 150 2.64 10.90 11.14
CA ILE A 150 2.49 9.67 10.38
C ILE A 150 1.74 8.66 11.23
N LEU A 151 0.69 8.04 10.69
CA LEU A 151 0.13 6.83 11.24
C LEU A 151 0.84 5.64 10.60
N SER A 152 1.33 4.71 11.40
CA SER A 152 2.17 3.60 10.94
C SER A 152 1.79 2.30 11.61
N THR A 153 1.99 1.19 10.93
CA THR A 153 2.06 -0.12 11.59
C THR A 153 3.51 -0.53 11.73
N VAL A 154 3.86 -0.98 12.91
CA VAL A 154 5.22 -1.37 13.31
C VAL A 154 5.22 -2.84 13.71
N LEU A 155 6.19 -3.60 13.22
CA LEU A 155 6.32 -5.02 13.54
C LEU A 155 6.64 -5.22 15.03
N ASP A 156 5.86 -6.08 15.69
CA ASP A 156 6.08 -6.56 17.06
C ASP A 156 5.91 -8.09 17.08
N GLY A 157 7.01 -8.81 16.93
CA GLY A 157 7.00 -10.26 16.72
C GLY A 157 6.22 -10.66 15.47
N ASP A 158 5.18 -11.47 15.64
CA ASP A 158 4.30 -11.95 14.56
C ASP A 158 3.09 -11.04 14.30
N SER A 159 2.98 -9.92 15.04
CA SER A 159 1.89 -8.94 14.93
C SER A 159 2.39 -7.58 14.48
N MET A 160 1.46 -6.65 14.26
CA MET A 160 1.74 -5.24 14.00
C MET A 160 1.02 -4.37 15.01
N ASP A 161 1.72 -3.38 15.56
CA ASP A 161 1.14 -2.35 16.40
C ASP A 161 0.85 -1.09 15.59
N LEU A 162 -0.28 -0.43 15.86
CA LEU A 162 -0.60 0.88 15.32
C LEU A 162 0.12 1.95 16.13
N VAL A 163 0.97 2.72 15.45
CA VAL A 163 1.86 3.71 16.07
C VAL A 163 1.64 5.07 15.44
N LEU A 164 1.46 6.09 16.28
CA LEU A 164 1.48 7.49 15.87
C LEU A 164 2.91 8.02 16.00
N ILE A 165 3.50 8.41 14.88
CA ILE A 165 4.84 8.99 14.81
C ILE A 165 4.70 10.52 14.69
N ASP A 166 5.44 11.24 15.52
CA ASP A 166 5.65 12.68 15.38
C ASP A 166 7.11 12.97 15.03
N LEU A 167 7.35 13.41 13.79
CA LEU A 167 8.68 13.68 13.25
C LEU A 167 9.32 14.94 13.88
N SER A 168 8.52 15.86 14.39
CA SER A 168 9.02 17.09 15.01
C SER A 168 9.66 16.84 16.39
N SER A 169 8.99 16.03 17.20
CA SER A 169 9.48 15.59 18.51
C SER A 169 10.35 14.34 18.44
N LYS A 170 10.30 13.61 17.29
CA LYS A 170 10.92 12.29 17.10
C LYS A 170 10.40 11.24 18.08
N THR A 171 9.11 11.30 18.38
CA THR A 171 8.41 10.33 19.22
C THR A 171 7.58 9.37 18.39
N ALA A 172 7.29 8.20 18.96
CA ALA A 172 6.46 7.17 18.38
C ALA A 172 5.67 6.52 19.52
N ASP A 173 4.36 6.70 19.51
CA ASP A 173 3.46 6.22 20.56
C ASP A 173 2.58 5.12 20.00
N THR A 174 2.63 3.92 20.59
CA THR A 174 1.71 2.83 20.27
C THR A 174 0.31 3.19 20.77
N ILE A 175 -0.67 3.21 19.85
CA ILE A 175 -2.06 3.55 20.17
C ILE A 175 -2.96 2.32 20.20
N PHE A 176 -2.74 1.33 19.33
CA PHE A 176 -3.46 0.07 19.31
C PHE A 176 -2.54 -1.09 18.95
N ARG A 177 -2.94 -2.30 19.33
CA ARG A 177 -2.29 -3.56 18.94
C ARG A 177 -3.09 -4.27 17.86
N ASN A 178 -2.47 -5.28 17.24
CA ASN A 178 -3.09 -6.13 16.20
C ASN A 178 -3.63 -5.31 15.02
N ALA A 179 -2.84 -4.34 14.57
CA ALA A 179 -3.20 -3.53 13.43
C ALA A 179 -3.09 -4.31 12.11
N GLY A 180 -4.01 -4.04 11.20
CA GLY A 180 -3.91 -4.46 9.81
C GLY A 180 -3.01 -3.53 9.00
N ARG A 181 -2.92 -3.78 7.69
CA ARG A 181 -2.03 -3.03 6.79
C ARG A 181 -2.67 -1.82 6.09
N SER A 182 -3.99 -1.66 6.19
CA SER A 182 -4.72 -0.59 5.50
C SER A 182 -4.71 0.68 6.34
N LEU A 183 -3.93 1.67 5.91
CA LEU A 183 -3.78 2.98 6.53
C LEU A 183 -3.97 4.07 5.49
N GLN A 184 -4.83 5.05 5.75
CA GLN A 184 -5.05 6.17 4.83
C GLN A 184 -5.46 7.44 5.55
N LYS A 185 -5.14 8.60 4.97
CA LYS A 185 -5.82 9.85 5.30
C LYS A 185 -7.15 9.88 4.57
N VAL A 186 -8.24 10.10 5.31
CA VAL A 186 -9.57 10.24 4.72
C VAL A 186 -9.65 11.58 3.99
N PRO A 187 -10.05 11.60 2.69
CA PRO A 187 -10.09 12.83 1.90
C PRO A 187 -10.96 13.91 2.55
N LYS A 188 -10.49 15.16 2.56
CA LYS A 188 -11.22 16.36 3.05
C LYS A 188 -11.62 16.34 4.52
N THR A 189 -11.04 15.45 5.32
CA THR A 189 -11.29 15.38 6.78
C THR A 189 -10.01 15.55 7.59
N ASN A 190 -10.15 15.65 8.92
CA ASN A 190 -9.04 15.59 9.87
C ASN A 190 -8.81 14.17 10.40
N SER A 191 -9.30 13.14 9.70
CA SER A 191 -9.24 11.76 10.18
C SER A 191 -8.25 10.93 9.38
N MET A 192 -7.62 9.98 10.09
CA MET A 192 -6.90 8.85 9.50
C MET A 192 -7.77 7.60 9.61
N SER A 193 -7.79 6.79 8.56
CA SER A 193 -8.40 5.46 8.59
C SER A 193 -7.33 4.41 8.84
N TYR A 194 -7.66 3.41 9.64
CA TYR A 194 -6.82 2.26 9.93
C TYR A 194 -7.66 1.01 10.13
N SER A 195 -7.02 -0.16 10.09
CA SER A 195 -7.68 -1.43 10.36
C SER A 195 -7.08 -2.13 11.58
N LEU A 196 -7.93 -2.84 12.34
CA LEU A 196 -7.54 -3.72 13.44
C LEU A 196 -8.09 -5.12 13.21
N ILE A 197 -7.35 -6.13 13.65
CA ILE A 197 -7.82 -7.52 13.69
C ILE A 197 -8.77 -7.66 14.89
N ASN A 198 -10.01 -8.08 14.63
CA ASN A 198 -11.01 -8.31 15.66
C ASN A 198 -10.92 -9.73 16.27
N GLU A 199 -11.82 -10.05 17.21
CA GLU A 199 -11.83 -11.34 17.92
C GLU A 199 -12.12 -12.55 17.00
N GLU A 200 -12.71 -12.31 15.82
CA GLU A 200 -13.04 -13.31 14.80
C GLU A 200 -11.94 -13.46 13.74
N GLU A 201 -10.78 -12.79 13.94
CA GLU A 201 -9.64 -12.73 13.01
C GLU A 201 -9.96 -12.00 11.69
N ASN A 202 -11.07 -11.25 11.63
CA ASN A 202 -11.42 -10.35 10.55
C ASN A 202 -10.81 -8.95 10.78
N LEU A 203 -10.92 -8.08 9.80
CA LEU A 203 -10.40 -6.71 9.87
C LEU A 203 -11.54 -5.69 9.98
N ASP A 204 -11.55 -4.97 11.09
CA ASP A 204 -12.40 -3.82 11.30
C ASP A 204 -11.72 -2.55 10.84
N VAL A 205 -12.47 -1.66 10.19
CA VAL A 205 -12.02 -0.32 9.79
C VAL A 205 -12.47 0.68 10.83
N TYR A 206 -11.54 1.53 11.25
CA TYR A 206 -11.75 2.63 12.19
C TYR A 206 -11.31 3.95 11.59
N LEU A 207 -11.86 5.04 12.12
CA LEU A 207 -11.37 6.41 11.96
C LEU A 207 -10.69 6.86 13.25
N LEU A 208 -9.52 7.47 13.13
CA LEU A 208 -8.84 8.22 14.18
C LEU A 208 -9.00 9.71 13.87
N ASP A 209 -9.73 10.44 14.69
CA ASP A 209 -9.78 11.90 14.64
C ASP A 209 -8.43 12.46 15.12
N MET A 210 -7.77 13.25 14.28
CA MET A 210 -6.40 13.72 14.56
C MET A 210 -6.34 14.97 15.44
N ASP A 211 -7.48 15.54 15.81
CA ASP A 211 -7.59 16.65 16.75
C ASP A 211 -7.85 16.14 18.18
N SER A 212 -8.81 15.21 18.34
CA SER A 212 -9.17 14.63 19.65
C SER A 212 -8.45 13.34 20.00
N TYR A 213 -7.90 12.64 19.01
CA TYR A 213 -7.37 11.27 19.09
C TYR A 213 -8.40 10.22 19.51
N GLU A 214 -9.68 10.51 19.32
CA GLU A 214 -10.76 9.54 19.51
C GLU A 214 -10.89 8.64 18.28
N SER A 215 -11.24 7.37 18.50
CA SER A 215 -11.40 6.36 17.46
C SER A 215 -12.85 5.94 17.32
N PHE A 216 -13.31 5.81 16.07
CA PHE A 216 -14.68 5.45 15.73
C PHE A 216 -14.69 4.26 14.78
N PHE A 217 -15.47 3.22 15.13
CA PHE A 217 -15.72 2.09 14.24
C PHE A 217 -16.51 2.54 13.00
N VAL A 218 -16.13 2.02 11.85
CA VAL A 218 -16.80 2.31 10.57
C VAL A 218 -17.53 1.08 10.05
N THR A 219 -16.79 -0.01 9.80
CA THR A 219 -17.32 -1.24 9.23
C THR A 219 -16.30 -2.38 9.37
N GLU A 220 -16.75 -3.61 9.24
CA GLU A 220 -15.89 -4.77 9.03
C GLU A 220 -15.59 -4.93 7.54
N LEU A 221 -14.34 -5.27 7.19
CA LEU A 221 -13.98 -5.63 5.80
C LEU A 221 -14.54 -7.00 5.44
N PRO A 222 -14.93 -7.23 4.18
CA PRO A 222 -15.33 -8.57 3.75
C PRO A 222 -14.21 -9.59 4.02
N ILE A 223 -14.60 -10.83 4.37
CA ILE A 223 -13.67 -11.91 4.74
C ILE A 223 -12.57 -12.08 3.68
N GLY A 224 -11.32 -12.11 4.15
CA GLY A 224 -10.12 -12.27 3.32
C GLY A 224 -9.62 -10.98 2.66
N ILE A 225 -10.33 -9.85 2.80
CA ILE A 225 -9.89 -8.55 2.31
C ILE A 225 -9.03 -7.86 3.37
N GLN A 226 -7.86 -7.36 2.96
CA GLN A 226 -6.90 -6.72 3.85
C GLN A 226 -6.66 -5.24 3.55
N ASP A 227 -7.14 -4.74 2.42
CA ASP A 227 -6.95 -3.36 1.97
C ASP A 227 -8.27 -2.75 1.52
N CYS A 228 -8.43 -1.48 1.84
CA CYS A 228 -9.49 -0.65 1.31
C CYS A 228 -8.94 0.70 0.88
N VAL A 229 -9.68 1.43 0.07
CA VAL A 229 -9.36 2.81 -0.31
C VAL A 229 -10.57 3.72 -0.16
N TRP A 230 -10.36 4.94 0.35
CA TRP A 230 -11.40 5.97 0.38
C TRP A 230 -11.46 6.69 -0.96
N ILE A 231 -12.61 6.65 -1.64
CA ILE A 231 -12.83 7.40 -2.88
C ILE A 231 -13.06 8.88 -2.57
N ASN A 232 -13.78 9.14 -1.49
CA ASN A 232 -14.08 10.47 -0.95
C ASN A 232 -14.17 10.39 0.58
N ASP A 233 -14.80 11.37 1.21
CA ASP A 233 -14.97 11.49 2.67
C ASP A 233 -15.98 10.51 3.30
N THR A 234 -16.80 9.83 2.48
CA THR A 234 -17.86 8.94 2.97
C THR A 234 -17.85 7.54 2.35
N GLN A 235 -17.12 7.31 1.27
CA GLN A 235 -17.19 6.07 0.50
C GLN A 235 -15.87 5.32 0.47
N ILE A 236 -15.92 4.05 0.85
CA ILE A 236 -14.80 3.10 0.88
C ILE A 236 -14.98 2.09 -0.25
N LEU A 237 -13.89 1.79 -0.97
CA LEU A 237 -13.84 0.77 -2.02
C LEU A 237 -12.93 -0.38 -1.60
N VAL A 238 -13.36 -1.62 -1.87
CA VAL A 238 -12.54 -2.83 -1.75
C VAL A 238 -12.57 -3.63 -3.04
N GLY A 239 -11.49 -4.38 -3.28
CA GLY A 239 -11.38 -5.36 -4.35
C GLY A 239 -11.52 -6.78 -3.80
N SER A 240 -12.37 -7.61 -4.42
CA SER A 240 -12.51 -9.02 -4.11
C SER A 240 -12.62 -9.83 -5.40
N GLY A 241 -11.64 -10.70 -5.65
CA GLY A 241 -11.47 -11.32 -6.96
C GLY A 241 -11.33 -10.27 -8.05
N ASN A 242 -12.19 -10.30 -9.06
CA ASN A 242 -12.24 -9.30 -10.14
C ASN A 242 -13.31 -8.22 -9.96
N LYS A 243 -13.89 -8.08 -8.77
CA LYS A 243 -15.03 -7.20 -8.51
C LYS A 243 -14.65 -6.10 -7.51
N LEU A 244 -15.28 -4.94 -7.69
CA LEU A 244 -15.20 -3.82 -6.77
C LEU A 244 -16.49 -3.73 -5.95
N TYR A 245 -16.33 -3.54 -4.65
CA TYR A 245 -17.43 -3.32 -3.71
C TYR A 245 -17.22 -1.99 -2.99
N MET A 246 -18.31 -1.30 -2.74
CA MET A 246 -18.34 -0.01 -2.06
C MET A 246 -19.16 -0.10 -0.77
N TYR A 247 -18.66 0.55 0.26
CA TYR A 247 -19.37 0.84 1.49
C TYR A 247 -19.57 2.35 1.60
N ASP A 248 -20.80 2.81 1.79
CA ASP A 248 -21.11 4.22 2.02
C ASP A 248 -21.43 4.43 3.50
N THR A 249 -20.62 5.22 4.20
CA THR A 249 -20.79 5.48 5.65
C THR A 249 -22.06 6.25 5.99
N LEU A 250 -22.71 6.87 5.00
CA LEU A 250 -23.99 7.57 5.15
C LEU A 250 -25.18 6.80 4.56
N GLY A 251 -24.91 5.63 3.95
CA GLY A 251 -25.90 4.75 3.33
C GLY A 251 -26.33 3.59 4.23
N GLU A 252 -26.89 2.56 3.59
CA GLU A 252 -27.15 1.30 4.27
C GLU A 252 -25.83 0.60 4.67
N PRO A 253 -25.76 -0.09 5.82
CA PRO A 253 -24.52 -0.67 6.33
C PRO A 253 -24.18 -2.00 5.61
N GLU A 254 -24.01 -1.94 4.30
CA GLU A 254 -23.69 -3.11 3.46
C GLU A 254 -22.67 -2.80 2.36
N TRP A 255 -21.89 -3.82 1.99
CA TRP A 255 -20.97 -3.78 0.85
C TRP A 255 -21.70 -4.07 -0.43
N THR A 256 -21.86 -3.07 -1.29
CA THR A 256 -22.55 -3.18 -2.58
C THR A 256 -21.57 -3.33 -3.72
N ARG A 257 -21.78 -4.30 -4.62
CA ARG A 257 -20.98 -4.44 -5.83
C ARG A 257 -21.20 -3.24 -6.76
N VAL A 258 -20.13 -2.54 -7.13
CA VAL A 258 -20.17 -1.31 -7.95
C VAL A 258 -19.50 -1.43 -9.31
N ALA A 259 -18.62 -2.41 -9.52
CA ALA A 259 -17.99 -2.66 -10.83
C ALA A 259 -17.43 -4.07 -10.94
N SER A 260 -17.01 -4.46 -12.15
CA SER A 260 -16.25 -5.67 -12.45
C SER A 260 -15.10 -5.32 -13.39
N LEU A 261 -13.93 -5.94 -13.15
CA LEU A 261 -12.76 -5.83 -13.99
C LEU A 261 -12.55 -7.05 -14.90
N GLU A 262 -13.57 -7.92 -14.98
CA GLU A 262 -13.50 -9.16 -15.76
C GLU A 262 -13.29 -8.91 -17.26
N GLU A 263 -13.94 -7.89 -17.82
CA GLU A 263 -13.80 -7.51 -19.23
C GLU A 263 -12.39 -7.00 -19.59
N TYR A 264 -11.62 -6.56 -18.59
CA TYR A 264 -10.23 -6.13 -18.74
C TYR A 264 -9.23 -7.25 -18.44
N GLY A 265 -9.72 -8.49 -18.22
CA GLY A 265 -8.92 -9.68 -17.95
C GLY A 265 -8.32 -9.76 -16.54
N ILE A 266 -8.66 -8.84 -15.66
CA ILE A 266 -8.20 -8.84 -14.27
C ILE A 266 -8.96 -9.92 -13.50
N LYS A 267 -8.24 -10.84 -12.86
CA LYS A 267 -8.81 -11.97 -12.12
C LYS A 267 -8.81 -11.77 -10.62
N ASN A 268 -7.79 -11.11 -10.11
CA ASN A 268 -7.62 -10.92 -8.67
C ASN A 268 -7.04 -9.53 -8.38
N ILE A 269 -7.81 -8.72 -7.68
CA ILE A 269 -7.40 -7.39 -7.21
C ILE A 269 -6.63 -7.58 -5.91
N ILE A 270 -5.39 -7.09 -5.85
CA ILE A 270 -4.50 -7.25 -4.70
C ILE A 270 -4.42 -5.97 -3.90
N ARG A 271 -4.30 -4.81 -4.58
CA ARG A 271 -4.22 -3.49 -3.99
C ARG A 271 -4.85 -2.44 -4.89
N MET A 272 -5.18 -1.31 -4.29
CA MET A 272 -5.76 -0.18 -5.00
C MET A 272 -5.23 1.15 -4.47
N ALA A 273 -5.30 2.19 -5.30
CA ALA A 273 -5.09 3.58 -4.91
C ALA A 273 -6.02 4.50 -5.72
N ILE A 274 -6.43 5.62 -5.10
CA ILE A 274 -7.29 6.64 -5.72
C ILE A 274 -6.49 7.92 -5.93
N SER A 275 -6.69 8.58 -7.07
CA SER A 275 -6.10 9.90 -7.33
C SER A 275 -6.68 10.98 -6.40
N PRO A 276 -5.94 12.06 -6.11
CA PRO A 276 -6.40 13.12 -5.20
C PRO A 276 -7.75 13.74 -5.58
N ASP A 277 -8.11 13.76 -6.86
CA ASP A 277 -9.40 14.27 -7.35
C ASP A 277 -10.52 13.21 -7.40
N GLY A 278 -10.22 11.95 -7.01
CA GLY A 278 -11.17 10.85 -7.02
C GLY A 278 -11.56 10.33 -8.41
N LYS A 279 -10.81 10.69 -9.47
CA LYS A 279 -11.18 10.36 -10.86
C LYS A 279 -10.36 9.26 -11.50
N LYS A 280 -9.33 8.76 -10.82
CA LYS A 280 -8.51 7.66 -11.29
C LYS A 280 -8.35 6.61 -10.21
N LEU A 281 -8.44 5.36 -10.62
CA LEU A 281 -8.22 4.18 -9.79
C LEU A 281 -6.99 3.44 -10.32
N ALA A 282 -5.99 3.27 -9.49
CA ALA A 282 -4.93 2.30 -9.72
C ALA A 282 -5.29 0.96 -9.07
N VAL A 283 -5.07 -0.12 -9.79
CA VAL A 283 -5.35 -1.50 -9.36
C VAL A 283 -4.10 -2.33 -9.57
N VAL A 284 -3.68 -3.05 -8.54
CA VAL A 284 -2.66 -4.09 -8.66
C VAL A 284 -3.34 -5.43 -8.85
N ALA A 285 -2.92 -6.16 -9.85
CA ALA A 285 -3.45 -7.49 -10.16
C ALA A 285 -2.38 -8.38 -10.80
N GLN A 286 -2.61 -9.68 -10.76
CA GLN A 286 -1.80 -10.63 -11.53
C GLN A 286 -2.08 -10.41 -13.04
N PRO A 287 -1.06 -10.43 -13.92
CA PRO A 287 -1.25 -10.37 -15.35
C PRO A 287 -2.06 -11.57 -15.85
N MET A 288 -2.69 -11.41 -17.03
CA MET A 288 -3.49 -12.47 -17.68
C MET A 288 -2.63 -13.64 -18.15
#